data_036ea54ab6520f3026079365446f3802
#
_entry.id   036ea54ab6520f3026079365446f3802
#
_cell.length_a   1.000
_cell.length_b   1.000
_cell.length_c   1.000
_cell.angle_alpha   90.00
_cell.angle_beta   90.00
_cell.angle_gamma   90.00
#
_symmetry.space_group_name_H-M   'P 1'
#
loop_
_entity.id
_entity.type
_entity.pdbx_description
1 polymer ?
#
loop_
_entity_poly.entity_id
_entity_poly.type
_entity_poly.pdbx_seq_one_letter_code
_entity_poly.pdbx_strand_id
1 'polypeptide(L)'
;MDPHFLLKKLPFWVLLLSTAIAHSQEKLPLTDMSFWKTDGAKNWQIAADATVDMSRHDQMSIVTGTGMLANLPDTKNRANLLSVKEYGDVDVSFDFMMAVHSNSGFYLQGRYEVQLMDSWGVQKPTFADCGGVFARRRWNPGEQLFDGVPPRLNACLAPGLWQHIDISFQAPRFDASGKKTSNAKLLKVVLNGALIHENLELTGPTGGPISEQEAAVGPFLIQGDHGPVAFRNFSIVSKQGAAVQAGPFDYHVIYGNYRSASEFDGKKSDLDGTTEKLTWEVAKKEDGYAISFIGKMKIPEAGRHRLVLQIAGLSSMKVNGKEVFPDAWSHSSNARVAEIDLPVGDASLELLNYKMEGWMEPYIGLWVEGPGSRPAALHTLSSTLSVPASDPIMLDAGRPTVFRSFMDIDLKNYPQSPEYNDKPNFFRETKRKRIVHAVQVGDPSHLHYTYDLDNGAVAQIWKGDFLNTSPMWDNRGDGSSRPEGAVLLFDDVSVVVAKADLFYLIPSITDPVAEYLPKGYDLDEGGQPAFRYQRF
;
A
#
# COMPACT_ATOMS: atom_id res chain seq x y z
N MET A 1 -41.60 -15.41 -69.79
CA MET A 1 -41.93 -15.03 -68.40
C MET A 1 -40.70 -15.29 -67.53
N ASP A 2 -39.95 -14.23 -67.31
CA ASP A 2 -38.71 -14.24 -66.53
C ASP A 2 -39.00 -13.84 -65.09
N PRO A 3 -38.49 -14.46 -64.09
CA PRO A 3 -38.33 -13.84 -62.76
C PRO A 3 -36.86 -13.60 -62.42
N HIS A 4 -36.46 -12.35 -62.45
CA HIS A 4 -35.24 -11.87 -61.93
C HIS A 4 -35.18 -12.09 -60.42
N PHE A 5 -34.18 -12.87 -59.97
CA PHE A 5 -33.81 -13.04 -58.57
C PHE A 5 -32.78 -11.97 -58.19
N LEU A 6 -33.17 -10.99 -57.41
CA LEU A 6 -32.30 -9.97 -56.80
C LEU A 6 -31.61 -10.58 -55.59
N LEU A 7 -30.33 -10.89 -55.70
CA LEU A 7 -29.44 -11.16 -54.54
C LEU A 7 -29.10 -9.85 -53.82
N LYS A 8 -29.72 -9.63 -52.67
CA LYS A 8 -29.30 -8.59 -51.71
C LYS A 8 -27.99 -8.99 -51.08
N LYS A 9 -26.92 -8.25 -51.34
CA LYS A 9 -25.64 -8.32 -50.62
C LYS A 9 -25.84 -7.88 -49.17
N LEU A 10 -25.73 -8.78 -48.20
CA LEU A 10 -25.58 -8.46 -46.79
C LEU A 10 -24.14 -7.94 -46.55
N PRO A 11 -23.93 -6.84 -45.83
CA PRO A 11 -22.59 -6.44 -45.43
C PRO A 11 -22.07 -7.39 -44.35
N PHE A 12 -20.91 -7.94 -44.61
CA PHE A 12 -20.16 -8.76 -43.66
C PHE A 12 -19.59 -7.81 -42.58
N TRP A 13 -20.28 -7.73 -41.45
CA TRP A 13 -19.71 -7.09 -40.25
C TRP A 13 -18.66 -8.02 -39.66
N VAL A 14 -17.39 -7.71 -39.88
CA VAL A 14 -16.30 -8.30 -39.14
C VAL A 14 -16.37 -7.75 -37.71
N LEU A 15 -16.93 -8.55 -36.81
CA LEU A 15 -16.84 -8.29 -35.38
C LEU A 15 -15.38 -8.50 -34.97
N LEU A 16 -14.59 -7.43 -34.97
CA LEU A 16 -13.31 -7.41 -34.25
C LEU A 16 -13.64 -7.53 -32.76
N LEU A 17 -13.65 -8.77 -32.26
CA LEU A 17 -13.52 -9.03 -30.84
C LEU A 17 -12.13 -8.55 -30.42
N SER A 18 -12.02 -7.30 -30.01
CA SER A 18 -10.90 -6.87 -29.18
C SER A 18 -11.03 -7.60 -27.85
N THR A 19 -10.28 -8.69 -27.67
CA THR A 19 -10.06 -9.27 -26.36
C THR A 19 -9.29 -8.21 -25.56
N ALA A 20 -10.01 -7.37 -24.81
CA ALA A 20 -9.43 -6.59 -23.77
C ALA A 20 -8.80 -7.60 -22.79
N ILE A 21 -7.50 -7.74 -22.81
CA ILE A 21 -6.77 -8.48 -21.79
C ILE A 21 -6.88 -7.61 -20.53
N ALA A 22 -7.94 -7.83 -19.79
CA ALA A 22 -8.02 -7.29 -18.44
C ALA A 22 -6.80 -7.84 -17.70
N HIS A 23 -5.86 -7.00 -17.35
CA HIS A 23 -4.78 -7.34 -16.45
C HIS A 23 -5.41 -7.58 -15.08
N SER A 24 -6.00 -8.78 -14.93
CA SER A 24 -6.70 -9.18 -13.73
C SER A 24 -5.69 -9.56 -12.64
N GLN A 25 -6.02 -9.24 -11.44
CA GLN A 25 -5.38 -9.79 -10.25
C GLN A 25 -5.39 -11.33 -10.37
N GLU A 26 -4.21 -11.93 -10.53
CA GLU A 26 -4.05 -13.38 -10.56
C GLU A 26 -3.98 -13.88 -9.11
N LYS A 27 -4.97 -14.66 -8.71
CA LYS A 27 -4.97 -15.35 -7.42
C LYS A 27 -4.57 -16.79 -7.63
N LEU A 28 -3.56 -17.27 -6.89
CA LEU A 28 -3.15 -18.67 -6.97
C LEU A 28 -4.03 -19.51 -6.03
N PRO A 29 -4.81 -20.46 -6.57
CA PRO A 29 -5.69 -21.28 -5.74
C PRO A 29 -4.91 -22.33 -4.92
N LEU A 30 -3.64 -22.60 -5.26
CA LEU A 30 -2.77 -23.59 -4.61
C LEU A 30 -3.45 -24.96 -4.49
N THR A 31 -4.10 -25.40 -5.57
CA THR A 31 -4.70 -26.72 -5.70
C THR A 31 -3.71 -27.76 -6.20
N ASP A 32 -2.67 -27.31 -6.89
CA ASP A 32 -1.58 -28.10 -7.45
C ASP A 32 -0.30 -27.26 -7.59
N MET A 33 0.75 -27.87 -8.14
CA MET A 33 2.06 -27.26 -8.33
C MET A 33 2.26 -26.64 -9.73
N SER A 34 1.22 -26.49 -10.54
CA SER A 34 1.33 -26.07 -11.96
C SER A 34 1.92 -24.69 -12.17
N PHE A 35 1.80 -23.79 -11.18
CA PHE A 35 2.42 -22.46 -11.19
C PHE A 35 3.95 -22.52 -11.03
N TRP A 36 4.49 -23.63 -10.51
CA TRP A 36 5.88 -23.78 -10.11
C TRP A 36 6.63 -24.81 -10.96
N LYS A 37 7.94 -24.60 -11.14
CA LYS A 37 8.87 -25.58 -11.69
C LYS A 37 9.26 -26.56 -10.59
N THR A 38 8.84 -27.82 -10.75
CA THR A 38 8.95 -28.83 -9.69
C THR A 38 10.13 -29.79 -9.85
N ASP A 39 10.97 -29.62 -10.87
CA ASP A 39 12.13 -30.49 -11.11
C ASP A 39 13.10 -30.44 -9.92
N GLY A 40 13.21 -31.56 -9.21
CA GLY A 40 14.04 -31.66 -8.00
C GLY A 40 13.47 -31.07 -6.73
N ALA A 41 12.30 -30.43 -6.78
CA ALA A 41 11.69 -29.70 -5.65
C ALA A 41 10.81 -30.58 -4.74
N LYS A 42 11.34 -31.72 -4.29
CA LYS A 42 10.62 -32.71 -3.47
C LYS A 42 10.28 -32.25 -2.04
N ASN A 43 10.92 -31.19 -1.57
CA ASN A 43 10.63 -30.54 -0.29
C ASN A 43 9.36 -29.66 -0.35
N TRP A 44 8.80 -29.41 -1.54
CA TRP A 44 7.62 -28.57 -1.74
C TRP A 44 6.37 -29.40 -2.01
N GLN A 45 5.26 -29.05 -1.38
CA GLN A 45 3.98 -29.73 -1.57
C GLN A 45 2.79 -28.80 -1.28
N ILE A 46 1.65 -29.18 -1.85
CA ILE A 46 0.36 -28.52 -1.55
C ILE A 46 -0.24 -29.17 -0.31
N ALA A 47 -0.83 -28.35 0.56
CA ALA A 47 -1.46 -28.78 1.80
C ALA A 47 -2.70 -27.94 2.11
N ALA A 48 -3.48 -28.34 3.10
CA ALA A 48 -4.68 -27.62 3.55
C ALA A 48 -4.38 -26.63 4.69
N ASP A 49 -3.49 -27.00 5.60
CA ASP A 49 -3.15 -26.21 6.78
C ASP A 49 -1.74 -26.55 7.29
N ALA A 50 -1.18 -25.64 8.09
CA ALA A 50 0.12 -25.82 8.74
C ALA A 50 0.04 -25.37 10.20
N THR A 51 0.81 -26.05 11.05
CA THR A 51 0.98 -25.70 12.46
C THR A 51 2.44 -25.79 12.87
N VAL A 52 2.83 -24.95 13.82
CA VAL A 52 4.18 -24.90 14.38
C VAL A 52 4.11 -25.07 15.89
N ASP A 53 4.93 -25.95 16.43
CA ASP A 53 5.17 -26.07 17.85
C ASP A 53 6.35 -25.16 18.24
N MET A 54 6.08 -24.12 19.02
CA MET A 54 7.09 -23.14 19.45
C MET A 54 8.23 -23.74 20.27
N SER A 55 8.08 -24.94 20.80
CA SER A 55 9.13 -25.67 21.52
C SER A 55 10.07 -26.45 20.61
N ARG A 56 9.80 -26.50 19.29
CA ARG A 56 10.54 -27.32 18.32
C ARG A 56 11.11 -26.43 17.21
N HIS A 57 12.43 -26.46 17.07
CA HIS A 57 13.13 -25.71 16.04
C HIS A 57 13.05 -26.42 14.69
N ASP A 58 12.95 -25.65 13.61
CA ASP A 58 12.97 -26.12 12.22
C ASP A 58 11.92 -27.21 11.92
N GLN A 59 10.77 -27.14 12.58
CA GLN A 59 9.68 -28.11 12.41
C GLN A 59 8.35 -27.44 12.12
N MET A 60 7.65 -27.96 11.14
CA MET A 60 6.29 -27.59 10.76
C MET A 60 5.50 -28.85 10.46
N SER A 61 4.30 -28.95 11.00
CA SER A 61 3.34 -29.99 10.67
C SER A 61 2.34 -29.49 9.66
N ILE A 62 1.91 -30.33 8.73
CA ILE A 62 0.92 -29.96 7.71
C ILE A 62 -0.25 -30.92 7.71
N VAL A 63 -1.40 -30.44 7.23
CA VAL A 63 -2.60 -31.21 6.99
C VAL A 63 -2.73 -31.44 5.49
N THR A 64 -2.94 -32.70 5.08
CA THR A 64 -3.15 -33.06 3.67
C THR A 64 -4.38 -32.35 3.10
N GLY A 65 -4.25 -31.80 1.89
CA GLY A 65 -5.34 -31.09 1.21
C GLY A 65 -4.80 -30.02 0.28
N THR A 66 -5.55 -28.95 0.06
CA THR A 66 -5.22 -27.87 -0.87
C THR A 66 -5.46 -26.49 -0.23
N GLY A 67 -4.88 -25.44 -0.83
CA GLY A 67 -5.07 -24.06 -0.41
C GLY A 67 -3.81 -23.36 0.10
N MET A 68 -2.74 -24.13 0.37
CA MET A 68 -1.43 -23.57 0.70
C MET A 68 -0.28 -24.38 0.09
N LEU A 69 0.86 -23.72 -0.03
CA LEU A 69 2.14 -24.29 -0.45
C LEU A 69 3.04 -24.41 0.79
N ALA A 70 3.60 -25.59 1.02
CA ALA A 70 4.51 -25.83 2.14
C ALA A 70 5.89 -26.29 1.65
N ASN A 71 6.94 -25.78 2.28
CA ASN A 71 8.31 -26.24 2.19
C ASN A 71 8.67 -27.02 3.46
N LEU A 72 9.07 -28.26 3.32
CA LEU A 72 9.54 -29.12 4.41
C LEU A 72 10.91 -29.72 4.00
N PRO A 73 12.00 -28.94 4.11
CA PRO A 73 13.31 -29.41 3.70
C PRO A 73 13.86 -30.49 4.64
N ASP A 74 14.59 -31.42 4.08
CA ASP A 74 15.37 -32.42 4.81
C ASP A 74 16.84 -32.40 4.35
N THR A 75 17.63 -33.36 4.80
CA THR A 75 19.06 -33.43 4.44
C THR A 75 19.33 -33.67 2.96
N LYS A 76 18.34 -34.18 2.20
CA LYS A 76 18.46 -34.57 0.79
C LYS A 76 17.66 -33.67 -0.16
N ASN A 77 16.55 -33.11 0.33
CA ASN A 77 15.59 -32.34 -0.44
C ASN A 77 15.57 -30.91 0.07
N ARG A 78 16.24 -29.99 -0.64
CA ARG A 78 16.43 -28.58 -0.26
C ARG A 78 16.40 -27.66 -1.49
N ALA A 79 15.54 -27.96 -2.44
CA ALA A 79 15.46 -27.19 -3.66
C ALA A 79 14.71 -25.88 -3.45
N ASN A 80 15.19 -24.80 -4.07
CA ASN A 80 14.43 -23.59 -4.26
C ASN A 80 13.30 -23.85 -5.26
N LEU A 81 12.24 -23.03 -5.18
CA LEU A 81 11.07 -23.15 -6.05
C LEU A 81 10.98 -21.93 -6.97
N LEU A 82 10.87 -22.17 -8.28
CA LEU A 82 10.75 -21.10 -9.27
C LEU A 82 9.35 -21.09 -9.88
N SER A 83 8.82 -19.89 -10.17
CA SER A 83 7.60 -19.77 -10.96
C SER A 83 7.86 -20.17 -12.42
N VAL A 84 6.84 -20.73 -13.09
CA VAL A 84 6.89 -21.02 -14.54
C VAL A 84 6.89 -19.71 -15.33
N LYS A 85 6.02 -18.78 -14.93
CA LYS A 85 5.87 -17.46 -15.55
C LYS A 85 6.94 -16.49 -15.03
N GLU A 86 7.36 -15.59 -15.89
CA GLU A 86 8.30 -14.50 -15.59
C GLU A 86 7.58 -13.16 -15.47
N TYR A 87 8.09 -12.29 -14.61
CA TYR A 87 7.51 -11.00 -14.28
C TYR A 87 8.54 -9.89 -14.43
N GLY A 88 8.09 -8.75 -14.93
CA GLY A 88 8.80 -7.47 -14.86
C GLY A 88 8.27 -6.65 -13.68
N ASP A 89 7.67 -5.49 -13.98
CA ASP A 89 6.95 -4.72 -12.95
C ASP A 89 5.76 -5.51 -12.42
N VAL A 90 5.66 -5.60 -11.11
CA VAL A 90 4.64 -6.44 -10.47
C VAL A 90 4.31 -5.92 -9.07
N ASP A 91 3.04 -6.05 -8.70
CA ASP A 91 2.62 -6.03 -7.31
C ASP A 91 2.28 -7.46 -6.92
N VAL A 92 2.87 -7.95 -5.84
CA VAL A 92 2.63 -9.30 -5.32
C VAL A 92 2.36 -9.22 -3.82
N SER A 93 1.35 -9.95 -3.38
CA SER A 93 1.06 -10.13 -1.96
C SER A 93 0.81 -11.59 -1.66
N PHE A 94 1.13 -12.00 -0.45
CA PHE A 94 0.89 -13.34 0.06
C PHE A 94 0.94 -13.39 1.58
N ASP A 95 0.34 -14.45 2.13
CA ASP A 95 0.56 -14.80 3.53
C ASP A 95 1.66 -15.86 3.61
N PHE A 96 2.48 -15.80 4.67
CA PHE A 96 3.48 -16.81 4.97
C PHE A 96 3.52 -17.13 6.46
N MET A 97 3.97 -18.34 6.78
CA MET A 97 4.17 -18.80 8.17
C MET A 97 5.56 -19.41 8.29
N MET A 98 6.33 -18.98 9.29
CA MET A 98 7.66 -19.48 9.58
C MET A 98 7.62 -20.51 10.71
N ALA A 99 8.46 -21.54 10.63
CA ALA A 99 8.82 -22.35 11.80
C ALA A 99 9.84 -21.59 12.68
N VAL A 100 10.03 -22.06 13.92
CA VAL A 100 11.04 -21.50 14.82
C VAL A 100 12.43 -21.69 14.20
N HIS A 101 13.23 -20.61 14.16
CA HIS A 101 14.54 -20.50 13.52
C HIS A 101 14.57 -20.71 11.99
N SER A 102 13.42 -20.80 11.36
CA SER A 102 13.36 -20.98 9.90
C SER A 102 13.81 -19.74 9.16
N ASN A 103 14.49 -19.96 8.03
CA ASN A 103 14.93 -18.95 7.09
C ASN A 103 14.46 -19.33 5.68
N SER A 104 13.95 -18.36 4.96
CA SER A 104 13.54 -18.42 3.56
C SER A 104 13.71 -17.04 2.94
N GLY A 105 13.39 -16.89 1.66
CA GLY A 105 13.43 -15.62 0.95
C GLY A 105 12.50 -15.64 -0.24
N PHE A 106 11.87 -14.49 -0.52
CA PHE A 106 11.10 -14.31 -1.74
C PHE A 106 11.86 -13.40 -2.70
N TYR A 107 12.29 -13.98 -3.82
CA TYR A 107 13.08 -13.27 -4.83
C TYR A 107 12.22 -12.79 -5.98
N LEU A 108 12.21 -11.50 -6.21
CA LEU A 108 11.67 -10.88 -7.41
C LEU A 108 12.64 -11.11 -8.57
N GLN A 109 12.11 -11.58 -9.70
CA GLN A 109 12.89 -11.98 -10.87
C GLN A 109 13.97 -13.05 -10.58
N GLY A 110 13.86 -13.79 -9.46
CA GLY A 110 14.88 -14.72 -8.98
C GLY A 110 16.22 -14.05 -8.64
N ARG A 111 16.24 -12.75 -8.41
CA ARG A 111 17.46 -11.94 -8.24
C ARG A 111 17.45 -11.04 -7.01
N TYR A 112 16.30 -10.52 -6.63
CA TYR A 112 16.19 -9.50 -5.58
C TYR A 112 15.39 -10.06 -4.41
N GLU A 113 16.08 -10.39 -3.35
CA GLU A 113 15.53 -11.07 -2.17
C GLU A 113 14.94 -10.09 -1.18
N VAL A 114 13.68 -10.33 -0.83
CA VAL A 114 13.09 -9.88 0.42
C VAL A 114 13.13 -11.06 1.39
N GLN A 115 13.85 -10.89 2.49
CA GLN A 115 14.13 -11.94 3.45
C GLN A 115 12.89 -12.35 4.24
N LEU A 116 12.70 -13.66 4.39
CA LEU A 116 11.68 -14.25 5.24
C LEU A 116 12.39 -15.07 6.33
N MET A 117 12.53 -14.51 7.51
CA MET A 117 13.30 -15.08 8.62
C MET A 117 12.48 -15.08 9.89
N ASP A 118 12.61 -16.08 10.73
CA ASP A 118 12.13 -15.98 12.11
C ASP A 118 12.96 -14.95 12.87
N SER A 119 12.49 -13.72 12.85
CA SER A 119 13.08 -12.59 13.55
C SER A 119 12.27 -12.17 14.78
N TRP A 120 11.41 -13.08 15.29
CA TRP A 120 10.63 -12.82 16.48
C TRP A 120 11.53 -12.41 17.67
N GLY A 121 11.26 -11.26 18.24
CA GLY A 121 12.04 -10.73 19.38
C GLY A 121 13.30 -9.94 19.01
N VAL A 122 13.71 -9.87 17.74
CA VAL A 122 14.81 -9.00 17.31
C VAL A 122 14.40 -7.54 17.46
N GLN A 123 15.13 -6.77 18.27
CA GLN A 123 14.82 -5.36 18.50
C GLN A 123 15.41 -4.43 17.44
N LYS A 124 16.61 -4.73 16.96
CA LYS A 124 17.30 -3.97 15.91
C LYS A 124 17.51 -4.85 14.70
N PRO A 125 16.62 -4.84 13.73
CA PRO A 125 16.72 -5.70 12.58
C PRO A 125 17.90 -5.31 11.69
N THR A 126 18.45 -6.30 11.01
CA THR A 126 19.48 -6.19 9.98
C THR A 126 18.90 -6.55 8.61
N PHE A 127 19.71 -6.47 7.57
CA PHE A 127 19.30 -6.93 6.24
C PHE A 127 18.99 -8.44 6.17
N ALA A 128 19.46 -9.24 7.11
CA ALA A 128 19.23 -10.68 7.20
C ALA A 128 17.96 -11.05 7.98
N ASP A 129 17.29 -10.07 8.60
CA ASP A 129 16.05 -10.27 9.34
C ASP A 129 14.82 -10.17 8.45
N CYS A 130 13.67 -10.58 8.95
CA CYS A 130 12.41 -10.63 8.20
C CYS A 130 12.04 -9.27 7.58
N GLY A 131 11.81 -9.27 6.28
CA GLY A 131 11.54 -8.08 5.49
C GLY A 131 12.78 -7.30 5.08
N GLY A 132 13.99 -7.70 5.50
CA GLY A 132 15.23 -7.11 5.01
C GLY A 132 15.44 -7.37 3.51
N VAL A 133 16.11 -6.45 2.82
CA VAL A 133 16.66 -6.72 1.49
C VAL A 133 18.04 -7.33 1.68
N PHE A 134 18.17 -8.61 1.33
CA PHE A 134 19.40 -9.31 1.61
C PHE A 134 20.59 -8.68 0.90
N ALA A 135 21.78 -8.79 1.50
CA ALA A 135 23.00 -8.20 0.96
C ALA A 135 23.41 -8.84 -0.38
N ARG A 136 24.02 -8.06 -1.23
CA ARG A 136 24.75 -8.53 -2.40
C ARG A 136 26.03 -9.26 -1.94
N ARG A 137 26.51 -10.16 -2.77
CA ARG A 137 27.66 -11.01 -2.43
C ARG A 137 28.79 -10.86 -3.42
N ARG A 138 30.01 -10.76 -2.94
CA ARG A 138 31.24 -10.80 -3.72
C ARG A 138 32.18 -11.85 -3.13
N TRP A 139 32.79 -12.64 -4.01
CA TRP A 139 33.64 -13.78 -3.58
C TRP A 139 35.15 -13.52 -3.62
N ASN A 140 35.62 -12.37 -4.07
CA ASN A 140 37.05 -12.12 -4.23
C ASN A 140 37.48 -10.78 -3.62
N PRO A 141 38.42 -10.73 -2.65
CA PRO A 141 39.05 -11.87 -1.94
C PRO A 141 38.18 -12.33 -0.76
N GLY A 142 37.72 -13.59 -0.78
CA GLY A 142 36.80 -14.13 0.21
C GLY A 142 35.37 -13.62 0.03
N GLU A 143 34.45 -14.09 0.89
CA GLU A 143 33.06 -13.63 0.89
C GLU A 143 32.93 -12.24 1.52
N GLN A 144 32.29 -11.34 0.79
CA GLN A 144 31.95 -10.00 1.28
C GLN A 144 30.47 -9.74 0.99
N LEU A 145 29.75 -9.33 2.02
CA LEU A 145 28.36 -8.88 1.95
C LEU A 145 28.31 -7.35 1.93
N PHE A 146 27.52 -6.76 1.03
CA PHE A 146 27.39 -5.30 0.88
C PHE A 146 26.03 -4.93 0.31
N ASP A 147 25.63 -3.68 0.42
CA ASP A 147 24.37 -3.12 -0.05
C ASP A 147 23.10 -3.83 0.52
N GLY A 148 23.22 -4.55 1.63
CA GLY A 148 22.07 -5.07 2.34
C GLY A 148 21.33 -3.96 3.08
N VAL A 149 19.99 -3.99 3.07
CA VAL A 149 19.16 -2.94 3.68
C VAL A 149 18.23 -3.55 4.73
N PRO A 150 18.34 -3.16 6.01
CA PRO A 150 17.41 -3.61 7.03
C PRO A 150 16.00 -3.05 6.78
N PRO A 151 14.94 -3.72 7.25
CA PRO A 151 13.62 -3.10 7.30
C PRO A 151 13.64 -1.92 8.28
N ARG A 152 12.77 -0.92 8.08
CA ARG A 152 12.67 0.26 8.97
C ARG A 152 12.41 -0.12 10.41
N LEU A 153 11.66 -1.20 10.63
CA LEU A 153 11.33 -1.77 11.92
C LEU A 153 11.09 -3.28 11.78
N ASN A 154 11.18 -4.02 12.89
CA ASN A 154 10.83 -5.43 12.90
C ASN A 154 9.33 -5.62 13.09
N ALA A 155 8.61 -5.83 11.99
CA ALA A 155 7.19 -6.16 11.98
C ALA A 155 6.89 -7.67 11.97
N CYS A 156 7.89 -8.54 12.20
CA CYS A 156 7.75 -9.98 12.19
C CYS A 156 6.90 -10.46 13.36
N LEU A 157 5.91 -11.32 13.09
CA LEU A 157 5.12 -12.02 14.10
C LEU A 157 5.84 -13.29 14.58
N ALA A 158 5.36 -13.88 15.67
CA ALA A 158 5.92 -15.11 16.21
C ALA A 158 5.79 -16.28 15.22
N PRO A 159 6.72 -17.26 15.23
CA PRO A 159 6.57 -18.50 14.47
C PRO A 159 5.21 -19.17 14.70
N GLY A 160 4.67 -19.78 13.66
CA GLY A 160 3.35 -20.41 13.70
C GLY A 160 2.17 -19.44 13.48
N LEU A 161 2.42 -18.13 13.44
CA LEU A 161 1.41 -17.15 13.03
C LEU A 161 1.54 -16.85 11.54
N TRP A 162 0.38 -16.72 10.88
CA TRP A 162 0.32 -16.23 9.51
C TRP A 162 0.66 -14.75 9.47
N GLN A 163 1.58 -14.39 8.59
CA GLN A 163 2.07 -13.05 8.35
C GLN A 163 1.69 -12.63 6.93
N HIS A 164 1.40 -11.37 6.71
CA HIS A 164 1.05 -10.83 5.41
C HIS A 164 2.13 -9.88 4.89
N ILE A 165 2.49 -10.03 3.62
CA ILE A 165 3.42 -9.11 2.97
C ILE A 165 2.85 -8.63 1.63
N ASP A 166 2.97 -7.31 1.39
CA ASP A 166 2.71 -6.68 0.10
C ASP A 166 4.02 -6.12 -0.46
N ILE A 167 4.33 -6.47 -1.70
CA ILE A 167 5.55 -6.01 -2.39
C ILE A 167 5.15 -5.35 -3.71
N SER A 168 5.53 -4.09 -3.89
CA SER A 168 5.40 -3.37 -5.16
C SER A 168 6.79 -3.19 -5.76
N PHE A 169 7.04 -3.86 -6.88
CA PHE A 169 8.36 -3.96 -7.51
C PHE A 169 8.37 -3.35 -8.89
N GLN A 170 9.40 -2.54 -9.17
CA GLN A 170 9.75 -2.05 -10.49
C GLN A 170 11.02 -2.75 -10.97
N ALA A 171 10.93 -3.40 -12.11
CA ALA A 171 12.06 -4.07 -12.76
C ALA A 171 13.11 -3.07 -13.26
N PRO A 172 14.37 -3.50 -13.43
CA PRO A 172 15.41 -2.66 -14.05
C PRO A 172 15.04 -2.36 -15.51
N ARG A 173 15.52 -1.24 -16.03
CA ARG A 173 15.30 -0.82 -17.41
C ARG A 173 16.57 -0.96 -18.25
N PHE A 174 16.38 -1.29 -19.51
CA PHE A 174 17.44 -1.45 -20.49
C PHE A 174 17.09 -0.70 -21.77
N ASP A 175 18.08 -0.19 -22.45
CA ASP A 175 17.93 0.40 -23.78
C ASP A 175 17.92 -0.70 -24.88
N ALA A 176 17.75 -0.29 -26.13
CA ALA A 176 17.71 -1.21 -27.26
C ALA A 176 19.02 -1.98 -27.49
N SER A 177 20.14 -1.52 -26.93
CA SER A 177 21.43 -2.22 -26.97
C SER A 177 21.60 -3.23 -25.82
N GLY A 178 20.63 -3.31 -24.90
CA GLY A 178 20.70 -4.15 -23.71
C GLY A 178 21.48 -3.54 -22.55
N LYS A 179 21.90 -2.28 -22.64
CA LYS A 179 22.56 -1.56 -21.56
C LYS A 179 21.55 -1.12 -20.51
N LYS A 180 21.82 -1.41 -19.25
CA LYS A 180 20.97 -0.98 -18.13
C LYS A 180 20.91 0.55 -18.04
N THR A 181 19.71 1.12 -18.02
CA THR A 181 19.43 2.55 -17.95
C THR A 181 18.87 2.98 -16.59
N SER A 182 18.24 2.05 -15.84
CA SER A 182 17.85 2.29 -14.46
C SER A 182 17.88 1.01 -13.64
N ASN A 183 18.12 1.14 -12.34
CA ASN A 183 18.10 0.04 -11.40
C ASN A 183 16.66 -0.44 -11.13
N ALA A 184 16.55 -1.68 -10.65
CA ALA A 184 15.31 -2.17 -10.06
C ALA A 184 14.99 -1.37 -8.78
N LYS A 185 13.70 -1.35 -8.37
CA LYS A 185 13.25 -0.67 -7.15
C LYS A 185 12.18 -1.48 -6.43
N LEU A 186 12.27 -1.52 -5.12
CA LEU A 186 11.12 -1.79 -4.27
C LEU A 186 10.39 -0.46 -4.05
N LEU A 187 9.28 -0.27 -4.75
CA LEU A 187 8.48 0.95 -4.61
C LEU A 187 7.83 1.01 -3.24
N LYS A 188 7.40 -0.15 -2.74
CA LYS A 188 6.78 -0.30 -1.44
C LYS A 188 6.88 -1.74 -0.97
N VAL A 189 7.24 -1.95 0.30
CA VAL A 189 7.09 -3.24 0.99
C VAL A 189 6.38 -2.98 2.32
N VAL A 190 5.28 -3.68 2.53
CA VAL A 190 4.49 -3.64 3.76
C VAL A 190 4.45 -5.02 4.37
N LEU A 191 4.91 -5.17 5.59
CA LEU A 191 4.87 -6.41 6.36
C LEU A 191 3.90 -6.24 7.54
N ASN A 192 2.87 -7.08 7.60
CA ASN A 192 1.86 -7.05 8.68
C ASN A 192 1.25 -5.65 8.90
N GLY A 193 1.01 -4.91 7.80
CA GLY A 193 0.47 -3.54 7.83
C GLY A 193 1.50 -2.44 8.07
N ALA A 194 2.74 -2.76 8.45
CA ALA A 194 3.82 -1.79 8.64
C ALA A 194 4.61 -1.56 7.36
N LEU A 195 4.82 -0.30 6.98
CA LEU A 195 5.67 0.08 5.86
C LEU A 195 7.14 -0.11 6.24
N ILE A 196 7.82 -1.09 5.64
CA ILE A 196 9.20 -1.43 5.97
C ILE A 196 10.23 -0.96 4.92
N HIS A 197 9.82 -0.80 3.65
CA HIS A 197 10.61 -0.17 2.61
C HIS A 197 9.74 0.70 1.70
N GLU A 198 10.31 1.81 1.24
CA GLU A 198 9.67 2.72 0.29
C GLU A 198 10.72 3.33 -0.65
N ASN A 199 10.44 3.30 -1.97
CA ASN A 199 11.30 3.84 -3.02
C ASN A 199 12.77 3.38 -2.95
N LEU A 200 13.00 2.14 -2.47
CA LEU A 200 14.34 1.59 -2.30
C LEU A 200 14.91 1.14 -3.65
N GLU A 201 16.02 1.73 -4.04
CA GLU A 201 16.76 1.35 -5.25
C GLU A 201 17.66 0.15 -4.97
N LEU A 202 17.62 -0.83 -5.89
CA LEU A 202 18.39 -2.07 -5.82
C LEU A 202 19.54 -1.98 -6.82
N THR A 203 20.76 -1.88 -6.33
CA THR A 203 21.97 -1.65 -7.16
C THR A 203 22.38 -2.86 -8.00
N GLY A 204 21.85 -4.05 -7.69
CA GLY A 204 22.06 -5.31 -8.43
C GLY A 204 21.47 -6.52 -7.67
N PRO A 205 21.66 -7.74 -8.19
CA PRO A 205 21.17 -8.97 -7.58
C PRO A 205 21.69 -9.16 -6.16
N THR A 206 20.83 -9.65 -5.25
CA THR A 206 21.17 -10.02 -3.88
C THR A 206 21.89 -11.37 -3.83
N GLY A 207 22.36 -11.82 -2.67
CA GLY A 207 23.01 -13.12 -2.53
C GLY A 207 22.10 -14.29 -2.94
N GLY A 208 22.65 -15.28 -3.62
CA GLY A 208 21.90 -16.49 -4.05
C GLY A 208 20.95 -16.30 -5.26
N PRO A 209 21.22 -15.39 -6.21
CA PRO A 209 20.34 -15.17 -7.34
C PRO A 209 20.42 -16.33 -8.33
N ILE A 210 19.41 -16.50 -9.20
CA ILE A 210 19.47 -17.44 -10.32
C ILE A 210 20.51 -17.01 -11.37
N SER A 211 20.88 -15.74 -11.40
CA SER A 211 21.87 -15.14 -12.29
C SER A 211 22.34 -13.80 -11.75
N GLU A 212 23.63 -13.53 -11.86
CA GLU A 212 24.21 -12.22 -11.59
C GLU A 212 23.89 -11.17 -12.68
N GLN A 213 23.44 -11.64 -13.84
CA GLN A 213 23.02 -10.76 -14.93
C GLN A 213 21.55 -10.34 -14.70
N GLU A 214 21.33 -9.05 -14.56
CA GLU A 214 19.98 -8.49 -14.47
C GLU A 214 19.24 -8.58 -15.80
N ALA A 215 17.91 -8.64 -15.73
CA ALA A 215 17.03 -8.74 -16.89
C ALA A 215 15.74 -7.95 -16.69
N ALA A 216 15.05 -7.60 -17.78
CA ALA A 216 13.78 -6.88 -17.72
C ALA A 216 12.65 -7.73 -17.11
N VAL A 217 12.76 -9.05 -17.21
CA VAL A 217 11.81 -10.03 -16.64
C VAL A 217 12.57 -11.20 -16.01
N GLY A 218 11.91 -11.90 -15.10
CA GLY A 218 12.41 -13.14 -14.51
C GLY A 218 11.36 -13.80 -13.62
N PRO A 219 11.57 -15.08 -13.25
CA PRO A 219 10.64 -15.80 -12.40
C PRO A 219 10.69 -15.31 -10.95
N PHE A 220 9.63 -15.54 -10.19
CA PHE A 220 9.77 -15.56 -8.73
C PHE A 220 10.61 -16.76 -8.32
N LEU A 221 11.40 -16.60 -7.25
CA LEU A 221 12.06 -17.69 -6.58
C LEU A 221 11.70 -17.64 -5.09
N ILE A 222 11.35 -18.81 -4.53
CA ILE A 222 11.22 -18.97 -3.09
C ILE A 222 12.36 -19.88 -2.62
N GLN A 223 13.11 -19.40 -1.63
CA GLN A 223 14.22 -20.16 -1.05
C GLN A 223 13.68 -21.34 -0.23
N GLY A 224 14.21 -22.53 -0.47
CA GLY A 224 13.71 -23.77 0.12
C GLY A 224 14.72 -24.55 0.96
N ASP A 225 15.94 -24.07 1.13
CA ASP A 225 17.04 -24.85 1.69
C ASP A 225 17.40 -24.52 3.16
N HIS A 226 16.72 -23.53 3.76
CA HIS A 226 17.09 -23.02 5.07
C HIS A 226 15.99 -23.13 6.15
N GLY A 227 14.96 -23.93 5.94
CA GLY A 227 13.96 -24.23 6.95
C GLY A 227 12.53 -24.33 6.43
N PRO A 228 11.59 -24.81 7.24
CA PRO A 228 10.19 -24.93 6.86
C PRO A 228 9.50 -23.57 6.80
N VAL A 229 8.73 -23.38 5.71
CA VAL A 229 7.89 -22.20 5.51
C VAL A 229 6.63 -22.60 4.76
N ALA A 230 5.50 -21.98 5.06
CA ALA A 230 4.25 -22.16 4.35
C ALA A 230 3.75 -20.84 3.76
N PHE A 231 3.04 -20.93 2.62
CA PHE A 231 2.51 -19.79 1.88
C PHE A 231 1.06 -20.03 1.49
N ARG A 232 0.26 -18.96 1.48
CA ARG A 232 -1.11 -18.97 0.97
C ARG A 232 -1.52 -17.59 0.44
N ASN A 233 -2.71 -17.49 -0.10
CA ASN A 233 -3.34 -16.23 -0.51
C ASN A 233 -2.48 -15.39 -1.48
N PHE A 234 -1.73 -16.02 -2.38
CA PHE A 234 -0.99 -15.27 -3.40
C PHE A 234 -1.92 -14.46 -4.28
N SER A 235 -1.59 -13.19 -4.42
CA SER A 235 -2.21 -12.25 -5.33
C SER A 235 -1.12 -11.56 -6.16
N ILE A 236 -1.20 -11.64 -7.48
CA ILE A 236 -0.19 -11.14 -8.39
C ILE A 236 -0.86 -10.20 -9.38
N VAL A 237 -0.34 -8.97 -9.50
CA VAL A 237 -0.80 -7.99 -10.48
C VAL A 237 0.39 -7.54 -11.32
N SER A 238 0.44 -8.01 -12.57
CA SER A 238 1.46 -7.55 -13.51
C SER A 238 1.25 -6.07 -13.83
N LYS A 239 2.32 -5.27 -13.79
CA LYS A 239 2.33 -3.83 -14.03
C LYS A 239 3.20 -3.47 -15.26
N GLN A 240 3.20 -4.33 -16.26
CA GLN A 240 3.98 -4.20 -17.49
C GLN A 240 3.26 -3.43 -18.61
N GLY A 241 2.01 -3.01 -18.39
CA GLY A 241 1.26 -2.19 -19.32
C GLY A 241 1.95 -0.84 -19.59
N ALA A 242 1.80 -0.32 -20.81
CA ALA A 242 2.33 0.97 -21.16
C ALA A 242 1.65 2.08 -20.37
N ALA A 243 2.43 3.03 -19.85
CA ALA A 243 1.91 4.15 -19.10
C ALA A 243 1.21 5.15 -20.02
N VAL A 244 0.14 5.78 -19.52
CA VAL A 244 -0.50 6.91 -20.18
C VAL A 244 0.49 8.06 -20.32
N GLN A 245 0.54 8.67 -21.50
CA GLN A 245 1.31 9.87 -21.77
C GLN A 245 0.34 11.04 -21.98
N ALA A 246 0.77 12.26 -21.72
CA ALA A 246 -0.05 13.43 -21.99
C ALA A 246 0.82 14.64 -22.32
N GLY A 247 0.20 15.64 -22.92
CA GLY A 247 0.81 16.89 -23.35
C GLY A 247 1.13 16.92 -24.85
N PRO A 248 1.57 18.08 -25.35
CA PRO A 248 1.58 19.36 -24.63
C PRO A 248 0.18 19.84 -24.26
N PHE A 249 0.10 20.72 -23.27
CA PHE A 249 -1.12 21.40 -22.85
C PHE A 249 -1.04 22.87 -23.20
N ASP A 250 -2.08 23.39 -23.87
CA ASP A 250 -2.29 24.82 -23.94
C ASP A 250 -2.83 25.31 -22.59
N TYR A 251 -2.33 26.41 -22.09
CA TYR A 251 -2.81 27.01 -20.85
C TYR A 251 -3.24 28.48 -21.03
N HIS A 252 -4.24 28.86 -20.27
CA HIS A 252 -4.73 30.22 -20.15
C HIS A 252 -4.81 30.60 -18.67
N VAL A 253 -4.17 31.69 -18.29
CA VAL A 253 -4.17 32.21 -16.92
C VAL A 253 -4.96 33.50 -16.87
N ILE A 254 -5.84 33.64 -15.89
CA ILE A 254 -6.55 34.86 -15.59
C ILE A 254 -6.31 35.20 -14.12
N TYR A 255 -5.79 36.39 -13.85
CA TYR A 255 -5.54 36.83 -12.48
C TYR A 255 -6.79 37.34 -11.80
N GLY A 256 -6.92 37.04 -10.52
CA GLY A 256 -8.01 37.46 -9.67
C GLY A 256 -8.45 36.35 -8.69
N ASN A 257 -9.36 36.71 -7.82
CA ASN A 257 -9.98 35.78 -6.88
C ASN A 257 -11.35 35.36 -7.41
N TYR A 258 -11.48 34.10 -7.79
CA TYR A 258 -12.70 33.52 -8.39
C TYR A 258 -13.29 32.46 -7.45
N ARG A 259 -14.63 32.35 -7.44
CA ARG A 259 -15.39 31.39 -6.64
C ARG A 259 -16.06 30.29 -7.49
N SER A 260 -16.21 30.55 -8.77
CA SER A 260 -16.82 29.61 -9.73
C SER A 260 -16.30 29.82 -11.15
N ALA A 261 -16.46 28.81 -12.01
CA ALA A 261 -16.11 28.85 -13.41
C ALA A 261 -16.81 29.99 -14.18
N SER A 262 -18.06 30.28 -13.84
CA SER A 262 -18.86 31.31 -14.51
C SER A 262 -18.34 32.73 -14.33
N GLU A 263 -17.50 32.98 -13.31
CA GLU A 263 -16.98 34.31 -13.05
C GLU A 263 -15.90 34.75 -14.06
N PHE A 264 -15.31 33.84 -14.81
CA PHE A 264 -14.34 34.17 -15.84
C PHE A 264 -14.74 33.78 -17.26
N ASP A 265 -15.96 33.28 -17.45
CA ASP A 265 -16.51 33.06 -18.78
C ASP A 265 -16.45 34.37 -19.61
N GLY A 266 -15.79 34.29 -20.78
CA GLY A 266 -15.60 35.45 -21.67
C GLY A 266 -14.53 36.46 -21.25
N LYS A 267 -13.82 36.26 -20.13
CA LYS A 267 -12.67 37.09 -19.77
C LYS A 267 -11.47 36.78 -20.67
N LYS A 268 -10.72 37.83 -21.01
CA LYS A 268 -9.46 37.69 -21.72
C LYS A 268 -8.40 37.15 -20.77
N SER A 269 -7.58 36.21 -21.24
CA SER A 269 -6.43 35.72 -20.49
C SER A 269 -5.37 36.78 -20.31
N ASP A 270 -4.71 36.77 -19.16
CA ASP A 270 -3.55 37.58 -18.84
C ASP A 270 -2.26 36.94 -19.33
N LEU A 271 -2.18 35.60 -19.32
CA LEU A 271 -1.07 34.81 -19.85
C LEU A 271 -1.60 33.61 -20.64
N ASP A 272 -1.00 33.35 -21.78
CA ASP A 272 -1.25 32.20 -22.63
C ASP A 272 0.07 31.52 -22.97
N GLY A 273 0.05 30.20 -23.18
CA GLY A 273 1.21 29.43 -23.60
C GLY A 273 0.95 27.95 -23.67
N THR A 274 2.04 27.21 -23.83
CA THR A 274 2.05 25.75 -23.83
C THR A 274 2.99 25.20 -22.77
N THR A 275 2.70 24.02 -22.24
CA THR A 275 3.53 23.30 -21.27
C THR A 275 3.46 21.79 -21.55
N GLU A 276 4.57 21.08 -21.36
CA GLU A 276 4.61 19.62 -21.56
C GLU A 276 3.85 18.86 -20.49
N LYS A 277 3.71 19.42 -19.28
CA LYS A 277 3.01 18.81 -18.14
C LYS A 277 2.21 19.86 -17.38
N LEU A 278 1.19 19.42 -16.68
CA LEU A 278 0.41 20.27 -15.78
C LEU A 278 1.30 20.85 -14.68
N THR A 279 1.19 22.16 -14.44
CA THR A 279 1.93 22.84 -13.37
C THR A 279 1.28 24.18 -13.03
N TRP A 280 1.16 24.50 -11.75
CA TRP A 280 0.67 25.81 -11.31
C TRP A 280 1.67 26.94 -11.62
N GLU A 281 2.94 26.63 -11.81
CA GLU A 281 4.03 27.60 -12.04
C GLU A 281 3.82 28.46 -13.29
N VAL A 282 2.97 28.03 -14.23
CA VAL A 282 2.59 28.83 -15.40
C VAL A 282 1.87 30.12 -15.02
N ALA A 283 1.24 30.17 -13.83
CA ALA A 283 0.61 31.37 -13.30
C ALA A 283 1.63 32.43 -12.84
N LYS A 284 2.90 32.07 -12.61
CA LYS A 284 3.95 32.95 -12.10
C LYS A 284 3.59 33.66 -10.79
N LYS A 285 2.65 33.11 -10.06
CA LYS A 285 2.17 33.52 -8.74
C LYS A 285 1.73 32.26 -7.99
N GLU A 286 1.73 32.34 -6.67
CA GLU A 286 1.30 31.26 -5.81
C GLU A 286 -0.20 31.26 -5.53
N ASP A 287 -0.87 32.41 -5.72
CA ASP A 287 -2.31 32.55 -5.50
C ASP A 287 -2.92 33.69 -6.36
N GLY A 288 -4.24 33.89 -6.24
CA GLY A 288 -4.97 34.92 -6.97
C GLY A 288 -5.01 34.66 -8.48
N TYR A 289 -5.27 33.43 -8.91
CA TYR A 289 -5.35 33.04 -10.33
C TYR A 289 -6.40 31.97 -10.61
N ALA A 290 -6.84 31.94 -11.87
CA ALA A 290 -7.47 30.80 -12.52
C ALA A 290 -6.57 30.31 -13.66
N ILE A 291 -6.39 29.00 -13.77
CA ILE A 291 -5.67 28.36 -14.90
C ILE A 291 -6.62 27.39 -15.59
N SER A 292 -6.71 27.46 -16.90
CA SER A 292 -7.32 26.46 -17.77
C SER A 292 -6.22 25.72 -18.54
N PHE A 293 -6.20 24.39 -18.48
CA PHE A 293 -5.34 23.54 -19.29
C PHE A 293 -6.20 22.77 -20.29
N ILE A 294 -5.78 22.74 -21.53
CA ILE A 294 -6.42 22.00 -22.63
C ILE A 294 -5.35 21.18 -23.35
N GLY A 295 -5.53 19.89 -23.41
CA GLY A 295 -4.55 18.99 -24.04
C GLY A 295 -5.13 17.60 -24.30
N LYS A 296 -4.23 16.65 -24.54
CA LYS A 296 -4.61 15.27 -24.82
C LYS A 296 -3.80 14.29 -23.99
N MET A 297 -4.46 13.22 -23.59
CA MET A 297 -3.82 12.01 -23.09
C MET A 297 -3.73 10.99 -24.23
N LYS A 298 -2.61 10.33 -24.36
CA LYS A 298 -2.41 9.19 -25.24
C LYS A 298 -2.63 7.90 -24.45
N ILE A 299 -3.72 7.23 -24.79
CA ILE A 299 -4.18 6.01 -24.12
C ILE A 299 -3.58 4.81 -24.86
N PRO A 300 -2.63 4.08 -24.26
CA PRO A 300 -1.96 2.96 -24.95
C PRO A 300 -2.81 1.69 -24.99
N GLU A 301 -3.71 1.50 -24.02
CA GLU A 301 -4.54 0.31 -23.89
C GLU A 301 -5.97 0.69 -23.49
N ALA A 302 -6.97 0.08 -24.15
CA ALA A 302 -8.37 0.33 -23.84
C ALA A 302 -8.77 -0.34 -22.52
N GLY A 303 -9.66 0.30 -21.77
CA GLY A 303 -10.23 -0.26 -20.55
C GLY A 303 -10.40 0.76 -19.43
N ARG A 304 -10.55 0.25 -18.21
CA ARG A 304 -10.76 1.04 -17.01
C ARG A 304 -9.48 1.78 -16.62
N HIS A 305 -9.57 3.10 -16.53
CA HIS A 305 -8.49 3.97 -16.07
C HIS A 305 -8.88 4.62 -14.76
N ARG A 306 -7.95 4.64 -13.82
CA ARG A 306 -8.09 5.31 -12.52
C ARG A 306 -7.34 6.64 -12.55
N LEU A 307 -8.05 7.72 -12.26
CA LEU A 307 -7.51 9.07 -12.19
C LEU A 307 -7.48 9.52 -10.74
N VAL A 308 -6.35 10.07 -10.33
CA VAL A 308 -6.16 10.64 -8.99
C VAL A 308 -5.77 12.09 -9.16
N LEU A 309 -6.63 12.99 -8.71
CA LEU A 309 -6.42 14.43 -8.75
C LEU A 309 -6.21 14.97 -7.32
N GLN A 310 -5.01 15.50 -7.05
CA GLN A 310 -4.70 16.28 -5.86
C GLN A 310 -4.43 17.70 -6.31
N ILE A 311 -5.18 18.67 -5.80
CA ILE A 311 -5.10 20.04 -6.29
C ILE A 311 -5.52 21.01 -5.19
N ALA A 312 -4.84 22.15 -5.11
CA ALA A 312 -5.16 23.20 -4.16
C ALA A 312 -6.14 24.20 -4.77
N GLY A 313 -7.26 24.46 -4.09
CA GLY A 313 -8.28 25.41 -4.52
C GLY A 313 -9.48 24.75 -5.19
N LEU A 314 -10.27 25.53 -5.90
CA LEU A 314 -11.39 25.03 -6.70
C LEU A 314 -10.85 24.40 -7.99
N SER A 315 -11.43 23.29 -8.39
CA SER A 315 -11.04 22.64 -9.64
C SER A 315 -12.17 21.81 -10.23
N SER A 316 -12.17 21.72 -11.56
CA SER A 316 -12.98 20.76 -12.31
C SER A 316 -12.16 20.15 -13.44
N MET A 317 -12.53 18.93 -13.87
CA MET A 317 -11.84 18.26 -14.97
C MET A 317 -12.82 17.51 -15.87
N LYS A 318 -12.60 17.62 -17.18
CA LYS A 318 -13.30 16.85 -18.20
C LYS A 318 -12.33 15.99 -18.99
N VAL A 319 -12.81 14.82 -19.40
CA VAL A 319 -12.13 13.91 -20.33
C VAL A 319 -13.09 13.58 -21.47
N ASN A 320 -12.69 13.79 -22.71
CA ASN A 320 -13.53 13.66 -23.91
C ASN A 320 -14.86 14.45 -23.79
N GLY A 321 -14.79 15.65 -23.22
CA GLY A 321 -15.94 16.52 -22.98
C GLY A 321 -16.88 16.07 -21.84
N LYS A 322 -16.65 14.90 -21.26
CA LYS A 322 -17.44 14.39 -20.12
C LYS A 322 -16.79 14.85 -18.80
N GLU A 323 -17.61 15.39 -17.91
CA GLU A 323 -17.15 15.76 -16.57
C GLU A 323 -16.77 14.52 -15.77
N VAL A 324 -15.51 14.50 -15.30
CA VAL A 324 -14.91 13.42 -14.47
C VAL A 324 -14.79 13.88 -13.02
N PHE A 325 -14.34 15.12 -12.83
CA PHE A 325 -14.34 15.76 -11.53
C PHE A 325 -15.18 17.04 -11.63
N PRO A 326 -16.34 17.08 -10.99
CA PRO A 326 -17.16 18.29 -10.92
C PRO A 326 -16.44 19.40 -10.15
N ASP A 327 -16.89 20.65 -10.37
CA ASP A 327 -16.32 21.81 -9.69
C ASP A 327 -16.44 21.66 -8.17
N ALA A 328 -15.29 21.63 -7.50
CA ALA A 328 -15.22 21.46 -6.05
C ALA A 328 -13.93 22.05 -5.49
N TRP A 329 -14.03 22.56 -4.27
CA TRP A 329 -12.88 23.00 -3.49
C TRP A 329 -12.12 21.78 -2.93
N SER A 330 -10.80 21.80 -3.02
CA SER A 330 -9.92 20.75 -2.50
C SER A 330 -8.70 21.33 -1.80
N HIS A 331 -8.23 20.61 -0.80
CA HIS A 331 -6.91 20.80 -0.22
C HIS A 331 -5.91 19.83 -0.90
N SER A 332 -4.64 20.21 -1.01
CA SER A 332 -3.59 19.37 -1.62
C SER A 332 -3.42 18.00 -0.95
N SER A 333 -3.77 17.86 0.33
CA SER A 333 -3.74 16.56 1.04
C SER A 333 -4.88 15.62 0.66
N ASN A 334 -5.91 16.11 -0.05
CA ASN A 334 -7.11 15.34 -0.38
C ASN A 334 -7.11 14.88 -1.83
N ALA A 335 -6.93 13.59 -2.05
CA ALA A 335 -7.03 13.01 -3.37
C ALA A 335 -8.51 12.83 -3.76
N ARG A 336 -8.89 13.37 -4.92
CA ARG A 336 -10.15 13.04 -5.60
C ARG A 336 -9.85 11.88 -6.55
N VAL A 337 -10.66 10.83 -6.53
CA VAL A 337 -10.44 9.62 -7.33
C VAL A 337 -11.65 9.39 -8.24
N ALA A 338 -11.40 9.09 -9.50
CA ALA A 338 -12.41 8.69 -10.46
C ALA A 338 -11.93 7.51 -11.30
N GLU A 339 -12.87 6.70 -11.76
CA GLU A 339 -12.63 5.61 -12.71
C GLU A 339 -13.46 5.83 -13.97
N ILE A 340 -12.80 5.73 -15.12
CA ILE A 340 -13.43 5.90 -16.43
C ILE A 340 -12.94 4.85 -17.42
N ASP A 341 -13.81 4.45 -18.35
CA ASP A 341 -13.41 3.58 -19.45
C ASP A 341 -12.96 4.44 -20.64
N LEU A 342 -11.71 4.23 -21.11
CA LEU A 342 -11.13 4.94 -22.23
C LEU A 342 -10.76 3.97 -23.36
N PRO A 343 -11.02 4.34 -24.63
CA PRO A 343 -10.52 3.60 -25.78
C PRO A 343 -9.03 3.88 -26.02
N VAL A 344 -8.36 3.03 -26.80
CA VAL A 344 -7.01 3.31 -27.32
C VAL A 344 -7.04 4.57 -28.19
N GLY A 345 -6.00 5.39 -28.07
CA GLY A 345 -5.81 6.60 -28.87
C GLY A 345 -5.83 7.88 -28.05
N ASP A 346 -6.18 8.97 -28.69
CA ASP A 346 -6.19 10.29 -28.03
C ASP A 346 -7.49 10.48 -27.23
N ALA A 347 -7.35 10.91 -25.99
CA ALA A 347 -8.44 11.39 -25.14
C ALA A 347 -8.19 12.87 -24.79
N SER A 348 -9.16 13.76 -25.06
CA SER A 348 -9.03 15.16 -24.67
C SER A 348 -9.08 15.31 -23.14
N LEU A 349 -8.31 16.22 -22.60
CA LEU A 349 -8.30 16.58 -21.19
C LEU A 349 -8.42 18.09 -21.06
N GLU A 350 -9.39 18.51 -20.25
CA GLU A 350 -9.59 19.89 -19.83
C GLU A 350 -9.54 19.94 -18.31
N LEU A 351 -8.63 20.73 -17.73
CA LEU A 351 -8.50 20.95 -16.29
C LEU A 351 -8.62 22.43 -15.99
N LEU A 352 -9.51 22.77 -15.07
CA LEU A 352 -9.61 24.11 -14.49
C LEU A 352 -9.10 24.08 -13.06
N ASN A 353 -8.32 25.10 -12.68
CA ASN A 353 -7.89 25.32 -11.29
C ASN A 353 -8.01 26.80 -10.93
N TYR A 354 -8.63 27.07 -9.81
CA TYR A 354 -8.75 28.41 -9.23
C TYR A 354 -8.10 28.43 -7.87
N LYS A 355 -7.02 29.13 -7.77
CA LYS A 355 -6.31 29.32 -6.52
C LYS A 355 -6.53 30.75 -6.04
N MET A 356 -7.46 30.91 -5.08
CA MET A 356 -7.69 32.19 -4.42
C MET A 356 -6.51 32.55 -3.50
N GLU A 357 -6.36 33.84 -3.23
CA GLU A 357 -5.47 34.29 -2.16
C GLU A 357 -5.82 33.62 -0.85
N GLY A 358 -4.81 33.18 -0.13
CA GLY A 358 -5.01 32.47 1.13
C GLY A 358 -3.79 31.70 1.60
N TRP A 359 -3.96 31.00 2.69
CA TRP A 359 -2.90 30.27 3.40
C TRP A 359 -2.44 28.97 2.72
N MET A 360 -3.23 28.46 1.79
CA MET A 360 -2.96 27.16 1.15
C MET A 360 -1.93 27.33 0.03
N GLU A 361 -0.87 26.55 0.05
CA GLU A 361 0.12 26.53 -1.00
C GLU A 361 -0.45 26.01 -2.32
N PRO A 362 0.04 26.48 -3.48
CA PRO A 362 -0.38 25.98 -4.78
C PRO A 362 0.05 24.53 -4.95
N TYR A 363 -0.79 23.74 -5.60
CA TYR A 363 -0.53 22.33 -5.82
C TYR A 363 -1.37 21.81 -6.99
N ILE A 364 -0.75 21.18 -7.99
CA ILE A 364 -1.44 20.46 -9.08
C ILE A 364 -0.75 19.12 -9.28
N GLY A 365 -1.45 18.04 -8.90
CA GLY A 365 -1.05 16.65 -9.11
C GLY A 365 -2.15 15.86 -9.81
N LEU A 366 -1.87 15.30 -10.97
CA LEU A 366 -2.74 14.36 -11.67
C LEU A 366 -1.96 13.11 -12.01
N TRP A 367 -2.44 11.97 -11.53
CA TRP A 367 -1.94 10.64 -11.90
C TRP A 367 -3.02 9.87 -12.63
N VAL A 368 -2.60 9.14 -13.66
CA VAL A 368 -3.50 8.28 -14.44
C VAL A 368 -2.89 6.88 -14.51
N GLU A 369 -3.62 5.89 -14.04
CA GLU A 369 -3.27 4.48 -14.10
C GLU A 369 -4.22 3.79 -15.09
N GLY A 370 -3.67 3.18 -16.14
CA GLY A 370 -4.39 2.38 -17.10
C GLY A 370 -4.32 0.88 -16.80
N PRO A 371 -4.95 0.04 -17.62
CA PRO A 371 -4.90 -1.41 -17.45
C PRO A 371 -3.47 -1.92 -17.36
N GLY A 372 -3.15 -2.63 -16.26
CA GLY A 372 -1.81 -3.23 -16.04
C GLY A 372 -0.62 -2.27 -16.05
N SER A 373 -0.83 -0.96 -16.02
CA SER A 373 0.25 0.03 -15.96
C SER A 373 0.49 0.54 -14.55
N ARG A 374 1.62 1.20 -14.34
CA ARG A 374 1.84 2.03 -13.15
C ARG A 374 1.16 3.39 -13.33
N PRO A 375 0.77 4.07 -12.23
CA PRO A 375 0.28 5.43 -12.32
C PRO A 375 1.31 6.35 -12.99
N ALA A 376 0.90 7.06 -14.03
CA ALA A 376 1.70 8.06 -14.73
C ALA A 376 1.39 9.45 -14.18
N ALA A 377 2.42 10.20 -13.76
CA ALA A 377 2.28 11.59 -13.36
C ALA A 377 2.22 12.49 -14.58
N LEU A 378 1.07 13.15 -14.81
CA LEU A 378 0.85 14.09 -15.91
C LEU A 378 1.21 15.53 -15.54
N HIS A 379 1.82 15.74 -14.39
CA HIS A 379 2.25 17.02 -13.84
C HIS A 379 3.76 17.07 -13.65
N THR A 380 4.32 18.27 -13.45
CA THR A 380 5.73 18.43 -13.09
C THR A 380 5.95 18.03 -11.63
N LEU A 381 7.14 17.53 -11.30
CA LEU A 381 7.49 17.20 -9.93
C LEU A 381 7.40 18.43 -9.02
N SER A 382 7.87 19.59 -9.48
CA SER A 382 7.83 20.86 -8.75
C SER A 382 6.40 21.29 -8.38
N SER A 383 5.41 20.96 -9.22
CA SER A 383 4.01 21.32 -8.98
C SER A 383 3.38 20.57 -7.79
N THR A 384 4.03 19.52 -7.30
CA THR A 384 3.60 18.71 -6.15
C THR A 384 4.61 18.72 -5.01
N LEU A 385 5.68 19.49 -5.13
CA LEU A 385 6.57 19.74 -4.00
C LEU A 385 5.89 20.72 -3.07
N SER A 386 5.19 20.19 -2.07
CA SER A 386 5.03 20.93 -0.82
C SER A 386 6.40 21.10 -0.17
N VAL A 387 6.54 22.08 0.72
CA VAL A 387 7.68 22.19 1.65
C VAL A 387 8.09 20.77 2.06
N PRO A 388 9.39 20.40 2.01
CA PRO A 388 9.82 19.05 2.35
C PRO A 388 9.10 18.62 3.61
N ALA A 389 8.39 17.51 3.55
CA ALA A 389 7.78 16.93 4.74
C ALA A 389 8.90 16.84 5.77
N SER A 390 8.74 17.48 6.92
CA SER A 390 9.67 17.28 8.03
C SER A 390 9.72 15.77 8.28
N ASP A 391 10.87 15.26 8.69
CA ASP A 391 11.00 13.87 9.09
C ASP A 391 9.84 13.50 10.03
N PRO A 392 9.28 12.30 9.92
CA PRO A 392 8.19 11.88 10.78
C PRO A 392 8.53 12.09 12.25
N ILE A 393 7.65 12.75 12.98
CA ILE A 393 7.83 12.93 14.42
C ILE A 393 7.48 11.62 15.11
N MET A 394 8.51 10.90 15.53
CA MET A 394 8.41 9.61 16.20
C MET A 394 8.49 9.76 17.71
N LEU A 395 7.64 9.03 18.41
CA LEU A 395 7.78 8.84 19.86
C LEU A 395 8.42 7.49 20.14
N ASP A 396 9.38 7.49 21.06
CA ASP A 396 10.05 6.29 21.55
C ASP A 396 9.45 5.88 22.91
N ALA A 397 9.25 4.58 23.09
CA ALA A 397 8.84 3.99 24.34
C ALA A 397 10.01 3.32 25.09
N GLY A 398 11.19 3.93 25.13
CA GLY A 398 12.36 3.44 25.87
C GLY A 398 12.13 3.30 27.39
N ARG A 399 11.01 3.78 27.89
CA ARG A 399 10.40 3.56 29.20
C ARG A 399 8.88 3.48 29.03
N PRO A 400 8.11 2.96 30.02
CA PRO A 400 6.66 3.03 29.99
C PRO A 400 6.20 4.45 29.70
N THR A 401 5.41 4.60 28.63
CA THR A 401 4.97 5.91 28.13
C THR A 401 3.48 5.88 27.89
N VAL A 402 2.77 6.85 28.44
CA VAL A 402 1.35 7.05 28.16
C VAL A 402 1.19 8.33 27.35
N PHE A 403 0.59 8.20 26.18
CA PHE A 403 0.37 9.29 25.24
C PHE A 403 -1.10 9.38 24.85
N ARG A 404 -1.65 10.58 24.79
CA ARG A 404 -3.03 10.81 24.38
C ARG A 404 -3.09 11.48 23.02
N SER A 405 -3.79 10.81 22.11
CA SER A 405 -4.06 11.34 20.77
C SER A 405 -5.34 10.72 20.25
N PHE A 406 -5.93 11.30 19.24
CA PHE A 406 -6.95 10.57 18.49
C PHE A 406 -6.31 9.34 17.82
N MET A 407 -7.10 8.25 17.73
CA MET A 407 -6.67 7.05 17.03
C MET A 407 -7.72 6.67 15.99
N ASP A 408 -7.30 6.60 14.74
CA ASP A 408 -8.13 6.11 13.65
C ASP A 408 -7.92 4.60 13.49
N ILE A 409 -9.01 3.83 13.62
CA ILE A 409 -8.99 2.37 13.56
C ILE A 409 -9.80 1.88 12.36
N ASP A 410 -9.23 0.98 11.58
CA ASP A 410 -9.90 0.39 10.42
C ASP A 410 -10.75 -0.84 10.82
N LEU A 411 -11.71 -0.62 11.72
CA LEU A 411 -12.63 -1.63 12.19
C LEU A 411 -14.06 -1.28 11.80
N LYS A 412 -14.70 -2.19 11.05
CA LYS A 412 -16.05 -1.99 10.52
C LYS A 412 -17.11 -1.87 11.62
N ASN A 413 -16.99 -2.65 12.66
CA ASN A 413 -18.00 -2.81 13.72
C ASN A 413 -17.64 -2.06 15.01
N TYR A 414 -16.48 -1.41 15.08
CA TYR A 414 -16.09 -0.68 16.28
C TYR A 414 -17.02 0.52 16.52
N PRO A 415 -17.51 0.74 17.75
CA PRO A 415 -18.40 1.83 18.03
C PRO A 415 -17.67 3.19 17.82
N GLN A 416 -18.35 4.13 17.19
CA GLN A 416 -17.86 5.50 17.04
C GLN A 416 -17.90 6.20 18.38
N SER A 417 -16.85 6.97 18.73
CA SER A 417 -16.87 7.80 19.93
C SER A 417 -18.07 8.77 19.92
N PRO A 418 -18.83 8.89 21.03
CA PRO A 418 -20.03 9.74 21.09
C PRO A 418 -19.77 11.22 20.79
N GLU A 419 -18.56 11.70 21.07
CA GLU A 419 -18.18 13.09 20.80
C GLU A 419 -17.83 13.34 19.33
N TYR A 420 -17.60 12.28 18.58
CA TYR A 420 -17.32 12.37 17.16
C TYR A 420 -18.61 12.29 16.36
N ASN A 421 -19.30 13.42 16.25
CA ASN A 421 -20.43 13.55 15.35
C ASN A 421 -19.97 13.35 13.91
N ASP A 422 -20.66 12.44 13.19
CA ASP A 422 -20.55 12.13 11.75
C ASP A 422 -20.89 13.35 10.85
N LYS A 423 -20.49 14.55 11.22
CA LYS A 423 -20.43 15.62 10.24
C LYS A 423 -19.35 15.22 9.27
N PRO A 424 -19.67 15.05 7.97
CA PRO A 424 -18.65 14.81 6.97
C PRO A 424 -17.64 15.94 7.11
N ASN A 425 -16.54 15.64 7.79
CA ASN A 425 -15.42 16.54 7.81
C ASN A 425 -14.92 16.50 6.37
N PHE A 426 -14.83 17.66 5.73
CA PHE A 426 -14.41 17.84 4.33
C PHE A 426 -13.11 17.10 3.96
N PHE A 427 -12.43 16.54 4.95
CA PHE A 427 -11.10 15.95 4.90
C PHE A 427 -11.08 14.42 5.02
N ARG A 428 -12.22 13.71 5.02
CA ARG A 428 -12.23 12.24 5.25
C ARG A 428 -13.18 11.50 4.32
N GLU A 429 -12.62 10.71 3.42
CA GLU A 429 -13.25 9.45 3.01
C GLU A 429 -13.03 8.45 4.16
N THR A 430 -13.91 8.40 5.14
CA THR A 430 -13.67 7.56 6.32
C THR A 430 -14.51 6.29 6.29
N LYS A 431 -13.85 5.23 5.95
CA LYS A 431 -14.22 3.89 6.43
C LYS A 431 -13.65 3.61 7.85
N ARG A 432 -12.85 4.52 8.40
CA ARG A 432 -12.16 4.36 9.68
C ARG A 432 -12.98 4.95 10.81
N LYS A 433 -13.04 4.25 11.94
CA LYS A 433 -13.59 4.75 13.18
C LYS A 433 -12.54 5.57 13.92
N ARG A 434 -12.94 6.69 14.54
CA ARG A 434 -12.06 7.50 15.37
C ARG A 434 -12.37 7.31 16.84
N ILE A 435 -11.36 6.94 17.60
CA ILE A 435 -11.39 6.94 19.07
C ILE A 435 -10.85 8.29 19.52
N VAL A 436 -11.70 9.12 20.11
CA VAL A 436 -11.37 10.48 20.56
C VAL A 436 -10.62 10.44 21.89
N HIS A 437 -11.06 9.58 22.81
CA HIS A 437 -10.42 9.44 24.12
C HIS A 437 -9.49 8.22 24.16
N ALA A 438 -8.64 8.09 23.14
CA ALA A 438 -7.65 7.04 23.08
C ALA A 438 -6.46 7.33 23.99
N VAL A 439 -5.99 6.29 24.66
CA VAL A 439 -4.75 6.27 25.44
C VAL A 439 -3.80 5.27 24.79
N GLN A 440 -2.69 5.77 24.27
CA GLN A 440 -1.63 4.95 23.69
C GLN A 440 -0.64 4.60 24.79
N VAL A 441 -0.38 3.32 24.98
CA VAL A 441 0.56 2.84 25.99
C VAL A 441 1.74 2.20 25.30
N GLY A 442 2.91 2.81 25.47
CA GLY A 442 4.20 2.33 24.96
C GLY A 442 4.97 1.59 26.03
N ASP A 443 5.51 0.42 25.67
CA ASP A 443 6.30 -0.42 26.56
C ASP A 443 7.69 -0.67 25.98
N PRO A 444 8.77 -0.66 26.81
CA PRO A 444 10.14 -0.92 26.38
C PRO A 444 10.38 -2.31 25.74
N SER A 445 9.45 -3.25 25.92
CA SER A 445 9.48 -4.54 25.23
C SER A 445 9.04 -4.48 23.76
N HIS A 446 8.71 -3.27 23.26
CA HIS A 446 8.15 -3.04 21.92
C HIS A 446 6.79 -3.70 21.69
N LEU A 447 6.01 -3.96 22.75
CA LEU A 447 4.63 -4.38 22.67
C LEU A 447 3.73 -3.28 23.23
N HIS A 448 3.01 -2.63 22.36
CA HIS A 448 2.24 -1.42 22.66
C HIS A 448 0.76 -1.67 22.48
N TYR A 449 -0.11 -0.80 23.02
CA TYR A 449 -1.54 -0.91 22.83
C TYR A 449 -2.25 0.44 22.88
N THR A 450 -3.44 0.49 22.26
CA THR A 450 -4.40 1.59 22.40
C THR A 450 -5.54 1.13 23.30
N TYR A 451 -5.79 1.92 24.33
CA TYR A 451 -6.95 1.74 25.20
C TYR A 451 -7.98 2.85 24.92
N ASP A 452 -9.22 2.44 24.70
CA ASP A 452 -10.36 3.34 24.49
C ASP A 452 -11.02 3.63 25.84
N LEU A 453 -10.92 4.88 26.30
CA LEU A 453 -11.51 5.28 27.58
C LEU A 453 -13.04 5.33 27.54
N ASP A 454 -13.66 5.56 26.38
CA ASP A 454 -15.11 5.62 26.25
C ASP A 454 -15.74 4.24 26.40
N ASN A 455 -15.10 3.26 25.78
CA ASN A 455 -15.58 1.87 25.78
C ASN A 455 -14.90 0.99 26.84
N GLY A 456 -13.88 1.49 27.53
CA GLY A 456 -13.19 0.76 28.59
C GLY A 456 -12.48 -0.52 28.10
N ALA A 457 -11.95 -0.50 26.87
CA ALA A 457 -11.42 -1.68 26.21
C ALA A 457 -10.10 -1.41 25.47
N VAL A 458 -9.29 -2.45 25.27
CA VAL A 458 -8.14 -2.41 24.36
C VAL A 458 -8.67 -2.51 22.93
N ALA A 459 -8.37 -1.53 22.09
CA ALA A 459 -8.84 -1.48 20.72
C ALA A 459 -7.86 -2.11 19.73
N GLN A 460 -6.56 -2.01 20.01
CA GLN A 460 -5.50 -2.61 19.22
C GLN A 460 -4.23 -2.82 20.04
N ILE A 461 -3.43 -3.78 19.62
CA ILE A 461 -2.06 -3.96 20.10
C ILE A 461 -1.11 -3.96 18.91
N TRP A 462 0.13 -3.56 19.09
CA TRP A 462 1.13 -3.66 18.03
C TRP A 462 2.51 -3.93 18.59
N LYS A 463 3.32 -4.56 17.76
CA LYS A 463 4.73 -4.79 18.02
C LYS A 463 5.57 -4.00 17.03
N GLY A 464 6.58 -3.30 17.52
CA GLY A 464 7.47 -2.46 16.71
C GLY A 464 7.86 -1.18 17.42
N ASP A 465 8.00 -0.09 16.68
CA ASP A 465 8.20 1.24 17.23
C ASP A 465 6.88 1.81 17.78
N PHE A 466 6.97 2.85 18.61
CA PHE A 466 5.78 3.27 19.35
C PHE A 466 4.79 4.01 18.46
N LEU A 467 5.02 5.28 18.17
CA LEU A 467 4.06 6.13 17.48
C LEU A 467 4.70 7.12 16.53
N ASN A 468 4.11 7.25 15.35
CA ASN A 468 4.29 8.41 14.49
C ASN A 468 3.23 9.47 14.82
N THR A 469 3.68 10.62 15.30
CA THR A 469 2.81 11.73 15.69
C THR A 469 2.71 12.84 14.63
N SER A 470 3.35 12.68 13.46
CA SER A 470 3.26 13.67 12.38
C SER A 470 1.83 14.09 12.04
N PRO A 471 0.82 13.19 12.01
CA PRO A 471 -0.56 13.61 11.74
C PRO A 471 -1.13 14.61 12.74
N MET A 472 -0.56 14.74 13.94
CA MET A 472 -1.01 15.73 14.94
C MET A 472 -0.60 17.15 14.57
N TRP A 473 0.50 17.29 13.82
CA TRP A 473 1.18 18.56 13.61
C TRP A 473 1.27 18.96 12.14
N ASP A 474 1.36 17.97 11.25
CA ASP A 474 1.55 18.22 9.83
C ASP A 474 0.30 18.84 9.22
N ASN A 475 0.49 19.89 8.41
CA ASN A 475 -0.54 20.54 7.63
C ASN A 475 -1.84 20.85 8.43
N ARG A 476 -1.69 21.51 9.57
CA ARG A 476 -2.71 21.84 10.58
C ARG A 476 -3.18 20.70 11.47
N GLY A 477 -2.61 19.55 11.33
CA GLY A 477 -2.82 18.41 12.21
C GLY A 477 -4.28 18.02 12.45
N ASP A 478 -4.53 16.76 12.64
CA ASP A 478 -5.89 16.28 12.95
C ASP A 478 -6.01 15.70 14.37
N GLY A 479 -4.94 15.85 15.16
CA GLY A 479 -4.84 15.34 16.53
C GLY A 479 -4.62 13.84 16.63
N SER A 480 -4.48 13.11 15.50
CA SER A 480 -4.26 11.65 15.51
C SER A 480 -2.78 11.29 15.53
N SER A 481 -2.49 10.08 15.99
CA SER A 481 -1.19 9.40 15.83
C SER A 481 -1.40 8.06 15.12
N ARG A 482 -0.28 7.43 14.71
CA ARG A 482 -0.29 6.13 14.03
C ARG A 482 0.65 5.16 14.73
N PRO A 483 0.23 3.91 14.99
CA PRO A 483 1.14 2.86 15.40
C PRO A 483 2.24 2.63 14.36
N GLU A 484 3.47 2.41 14.83
CA GLU A 484 4.61 2.10 13.96
C GLU A 484 5.05 0.65 14.20
N GLY A 485 4.27 -0.29 13.65
CA GLY A 485 4.56 -1.71 13.81
C GLY A 485 3.50 -2.63 13.22
N ALA A 486 3.63 -3.90 13.50
CA ALA A 486 2.65 -4.93 13.17
C ALA A 486 1.46 -4.83 14.10
N VAL A 487 0.31 -4.35 13.59
CA VAL A 487 -0.89 -4.08 14.37
C VAL A 487 -1.84 -5.28 14.32
N LEU A 488 -2.32 -5.69 15.49
CA LEU A 488 -3.47 -6.58 15.66
C LEU A 488 -4.65 -5.73 16.15
N LEU A 489 -5.71 -5.71 15.37
CA LEU A 489 -6.97 -5.02 15.70
C LEU A 489 -7.91 -5.99 16.41
N PHE A 490 -8.67 -5.49 17.40
CA PHE A 490 -9.78 -6.23 17.98
C PHE A 490 -11.07 -5.85 17.27
N ASP A 491 -11.76 -6.84 16.71
CA ASP A 491 -12.92 -6.62 15.82
C ASP A 491 -14.15 -6.05 16.54
N ASP A 492 -14.18 -6.14 17.88
CA ASP A 492 -15.27 -5.64 18.71
C ASP A 492 -14.72 -5.11 20.05
N VAL A 493 -15.54 -4.36 20.75
CA VAL A 493 -15.25 -3.91 22.10
C VAL A 493 -15.39 -5.10 23.05
N SER A 494 -14.24 -5.62 23.47
CA SER A 494 -14.18 -6.64 24.51
C SER A 494 -14.01 -5.98 25.87
N VAL A 495 -14.92 -6.21 26.80
CA VAL A 495 -14.77 -5.72 28.18
C VAL A 495 -13.58 -6.40 28.84
N VAL A 496 -12.70 -5.61 29.42
CA VAL A 496 -11.51 -6.10 30.12
C VAL A 496 -11.87 -6.74 31.46
N VAL A 497 -13.02 -6.35 32.05
CA VAL A 497 -13.53 -6.86 33.34
C VAL A 497 -14.94 -7.37 33.15
N ALA A 498 -15.17 -8.63 33.42
CA ALA A 498 -16.47 -9.29 33.40
C ALA A 498 -16.65 -10.21 34.61
N LYS A 499 -17.91 -10.57 34.95
CA LYS A 499 -18.15 -11.58 35.97
C LYS A 499 -17.64 -12.96 35.56
N ALA A 500 -17.04 -13.67 36.49
CA ALA A 500 -16.46 -15.00 36.25
C ALA A 500 -17.48 -16.09 35.93
N ASP A 501 -18.77 -15.85 36.15
CA ASP A 501 -19.87 -16.78 35.90
C ASP A 501 -20.51 -16.64 34.51
N LEU A 502 -20.08 -15.65 33.71
CA LEU A 502 -20.51 -15.48 32.33
C LEU A 502 -19.57 -16.23 31.36
N PHE A 503 -19.55 -17.56 31.48
CA PHE A 503 -18.58 -18.42 30.81
C PHE A 503 -18.60 -18.39 29.25
N TYR A 504 -19.61 -17.81 28.59
CA TYR A 504 -19.82 -17.98 27.15
C TYR A 504 -20.10 -16.69 26.37
N LEU A 505 -20.22 -15.56 27.02
CA LEU A 505 -20.47 -14.29 26.36
C LEU A 505 -19.54 -13.24 26.97
N ILE A 506 -18.59 -12.74 26.18
CA ILE A 506 -17.92 -11.48 26.51
C ILE A 506 -18.93 -10.39 26.20
N PRO A 507 -19.61 -9.80 27.21
CA PRO A 507 -20.61 -8.79 26.94
C PRO A 507 -19.93 -7.54 26.36
N SER A 508 -20.52 -6.96 25.31
CA SER A 508 -20.17 -5.61 24.89
C SER A 508 -20.38 -4.64 26.05
N ILE A 509 -19.56 -3.61 26.14
CA ILE A 509 -19.73 -2.57 27.18
C ILE A 509 -21.06 -1.82 27.05
N THR A 510 -21.66 -1.86 25.87
CA THR A 510 -23.01 -1.35 25.60
C THR A 510 -24.11 -2.33 26.05
N ASP A 511 -23.74 -3.55 26.47
CA ASP A 511 -24.68 -4.51 27.00
C ASP A 511 -25.04 -4.14 28.44
N PRO A 512 -26.34 -4.03 28.80
CA PRO A 512 -26.77 -3.73 30.18
C PRO A 512 -26.25 -4.74 31.22
N VAL A 513 -25.74 -5.89 30.77
CA VAL A 513 -25.18 -6.98 31.64
C VAL A 513 -23.70 -6.70 31.99
N ALA A 514 -23.04 -5.73 31.38
CA ALA A 514 -21.61 -5.50 31.59
C ALA A 514 -21.22 -5.09 33.02
N GLU A 515 -22.15 -4.68 33.87
CA GLU A 515 -21.99 -4.33 35.29
C GLU A 515 -20.81 -3.38 35.67
N TYR A 516 -19.97 -2.99 34.73
CA TYR A 516 -18.78 -2.19 34.94
C TYR A 516 -18.72 -1.00 33.99
N LEU A 517 -18.43 0.20 34.52
CA LEU A 517 -18.17 1.40 33.73
C LEU A 517 -16.69 1.79 33.80
N PRO A 518 -16.07 2.17 32.69
CA PRO A 518 -14.73 2.75 32.70
C PRO A 518 -14.72 4.09 33.44
N LYS A 519 -13.68 4.34 34.24
CA LYS A 519 -13.51 5.56 35.07
C LYS A 519 -12.15 6.22 34.89
N GLY A 520 -11.52 5.99 33.78
CA GLY A 520 -10.21 6.56 33.48
C GLY A 520 -9.06 5.68 33.99
N TYR A 521 -7.91 6.30 34.24
CA TYR A 521 -6.71 5.60 34.69
C TYR A 521 -5.88 6.46 35.64
N ASP A 522 -5.05 5.80 36.44
CA ASP A 522 -3.97 6.39 37.21
C ASP A 522 -2.63 5.87 36.68
N LEU A 523 -1.56 6.61 36.92
CA LEU A 523 -0.21 6.16 36.65
C LEU A 523 0.46 5.78 37.96
N ASP A 524 1.14 4.65 38.00
CA ASP A 524 2.00 4.27 39.11
C ASP A 524 3.33 5.06 39.11
N GLU A 525 4.18 4.84 40.09
CA GLU A 525 5.50 5.48 40.19
C GLU A 525 6.42 5.14 38.99
N GLY A 526 6.21 4.03 38.33
CA GLY A 526 6.92 3.59 37.13
C GLY A 526 6.36 4.15 35.83
N GLY A 527 5.22 4.86 35.87
CA GLY A 527 4.52 5.40 34.70
C GLY A 527 3.59 4.40 34.00
N GLN A 528 3.34 3.23 34.60
CA GLN A 528 2.39 2.25 34.06
C GLN A 528 0.96 2.68 34.36
N PRO A 529 0.03 2.61 33.39
CA PRO A 529 -1.37 2.96 33.62
C PRO A 529 -2.13 1.82 34.31
N ALA A 530 -2.92 2.18 35.33
CA ALA A 530 -3.91 1.32 35.96
C ALA A 530 -5.32 1.82 35.62
N PHE A 531 -6.04 1.11 34.75
CA PHE A 531 -7.38 1.49 34.32
C PHE A 531 -8.41 1.17 35.39
N ARG A 532 -9.30 2.14 35.65
CA ARG A 532 -10.30 2.07 36.70
C ARG A 532 -11.67 1.76 36.13
N TYR A 533 -12.39 0.91 36.85
CA TYR A 533 -13.78 0.55 36.56
C TYR A 533 -14.65 0.73 37.81
N GLN A 534 -15.86 1.18 37.60
CA GLN A 534 -16.87 1.23 38.64
C GLN A 534 -17.91 0.16 38.37
N ARG A 535 -18.23 -0.64 39.37
CA ARG A 535 -19.38 -1.53 39.33
C ARG A 535 -20.67 -0.72 39.50
N PHE A 536 -21.74 -1.09 38.74
CA PHE A 536 -23.09 -0.54 38.92
C PHE A 536 -23.68 -0.91 40.24
#